data_5a1502e537254f968accf8a1f31b62e0
#
_entry.id   5a1502e537254f968accf8a1f31b62e0
#
_cell.length_a   1.000
_cell.length_b   1.000
_cell.length_c   1.000
_cell.angle_alpha   90.00
_cell.angle_beta   90.00
_cell.angle_gamma   90.00
#
_symmetry.space_group_name_H-M   'P 1'
#
loop_
_entity.id
_entity.type
_entity.pdbx_description
1 polymer ?
#
loop_
_entity_poly.entity_id
_entity_poly.type
_entity_poly.pdbx_seq_one_letter_code
_entity_poly.pdbx_strand_id
1 'polypeptide(L)'
;MNRRTLIAAIASSALIGKVAAQPAPRSLSPEIEAFIEDMVARHQFDRDALRAAFAQVRVQPQVLGAMQSQSRPRPWFEYRPAFVNRPRIAGGVRFWRDNAAVLDRAQAQFGVPAEVVVATIAAETLFGKVMGSHPVLDALATLAFEFPRRAEYFRGELEQFLLLARELSIDPAQPRGSFAGAMGIPQFMPTSYRKYAVDFDGDGRIDLFRSAADAIGSVANYYRVFGWVTGGPVAVRVSAPADAAEAQAKLGIRPHTTVGALADSGFVPAADLDRALPAMVFPLVMKDGPEYWLGFDNFFVITRYNRAIHYAMAVFELAQEIRASMAGPTARS
;
A
#
# COMPACT_ATOMS: atom_id res chain seq x y z
N MET A 1 7.12 15.52 87.06
CA MET A 1 8.28 15.81 86.46
C MET A 1 9.04 14.54 86.14
N ASN A 2 8.72 13.76 85.16
CA ASN A 2 9.53 12.59 84.72
C ASN A 2 9.37 12.39 83.18
N ARG A 3 10.43 12.58 82.52
CA ARG A 3 10.60 12.25 81.03
C ARG A 3 10.78 10.74 80.94
N ARG A 4 9.89 10.06 80.25
CA ARG A 4 10.07 8.67 79.85
C ARG A 4 10.42 8.64 78.39
N THR A 5 11.66 8.27 78.07
CA THR A 5 12.20 8.01 76.76
C THR A 5 11.64 6.69 76.25
N LEU A 6 10.97 6.73 75.08
CA LEU A 6 10.54 5.54 74.34
C LEU A 6 11.54 5.27 73.22
N ILE A 7 12.24 4.16 73.27
CA ILE A 7 13.13 3.66 72.27
C ILE A 7 12.26 2.88 71.33
N ALA A 8 12.10 3.38 70.04
CA ALA A 8 11.44 2.66 68.94
C ALA A 8 12.49 1.85 68.21
N ALA A 9 12.38 0.54 68.21
CA ALA A 9 13.17 -0.37 67.43
C ALA A 9 12.64 -0.37 65.95
N ILE A 10 13.45 0.09 65.03
CA ILE A 10 13.14 0.01 63.60
C ILE A 10 13.55 -1.39 63.11
N ALA A 11 12.56 -2.25 62.84
CA ALA A 11 12.75 -3.51 62.15
C ALA A 11 12.86 -3.24 60.65
N SER A 12 14.06 -3.34 60.07
CA SER A 12 14.30 -3.28 58.62
C SER A 12 13.85 -4.59 57.97
N SER A 13 12.66 -4.60 57.41
CA SER A 13 12.18 -5.68 56.54
C SER A 13 12.84 -5.53 55.15
N ALA A 14 13.83 -6.36 54.86
CA ALA A 14 14.37 -6.49 53.52
C ALA A 14 13.30 -7.07 52.58
N LEU A 15 12.70 -6.24 51.76
CA LEU A 15 11.88 -6.67 50.63
C LEU A 15 12.84 -7.27 49.58
N ILE A 16 12.97 -8.59 49.58
CA ILE A 16 13.57 -9.34 48.47
C ILE A 16 12.55 -9.27 47.31
N GLY A 17 12.74 -8.30 46.42
CA GLY A 17 11.99 -8.23 45.17
C GLY A 17 12.20 -9.53 44.42
N LYS A 18 11.12 -10.30 44.21
CA LYS A 18 11.13 -11.39 43.25
C LYS A 18 11.42 -10.77 41.86
N VAL A 19 12.65 -10.89 41.38
CA VAL A 19 12.98 -10.71 39.97
C VAL A 19 12.13 -11.77 39.22
N ALA A 20 11.09 -11.33 38.56
CA ALA A 20 10.33 -12.19 37.67
C ALA A 20 11.33 -12.72 36.63
N ALA A 21 11.55 -14.02 36.68
CA ALA A 21 12.37 -14.69 35.64
C ALA A 21 11.77 -14.36 34.29
N GLN A 22 12.55 -13.74 33.40
CA GLN A 22 12.18 -13.60 32.00
C GLN A 22 11.87 -14.99 31.46
N PRO A 23 10.73 -15.17 30.77
CA PRO A 23 10.43 -16.47 30.17
C PRO A 23 11.61 -16.86 29.28
N ALA A 24 12.04 -18.12 29.39
CA ALA A 24 13.11 -18.66 28.55
C ALA A 24 12.79 -18.38 27.06
N PRO A 25 13.80 -17.98 26.26
CA PRO A 25 13.59 -17.70 24.85
C PRO A 25 12.96 -18.95 24.20
N ARG A 26 11.84 -18.75 23.50
CA ARG A 26 11.22 -19.83 22.73
C ARG A 26 12.24 -20.37 21.73
N SER A 27 12.42 -21.66 21.65
CA SER A 27 13.18 -22.27 20.56
C SER A 27 12.54 -21.87 19.22
N LEU A 28 13.33 -21.32 18.32
CA LEU A 28 12.89 -20.96 16.97
C LEU A 28 12.64 -22.25 16.17
N SER A 29 11.70 -22.19 15.23
CA SER A 29 11.47 -23.36 14.36
C SER A 29 12.66 -23.58 13.42
N PRO A 30 12.87 -24.81 12.92
CA PRO A 30 13.95 -25.08 11.95
C PRO A 30 13.91 -24.17 10.72
N GLU A 31 12.71 -23.80 10.25
CA GLU A 31 12.52 -22.92 9.09
C GLU A 31 12.98 -21.49 9.40
N ILE A 32 12.73 -20.98 10.61
CA ILE A 32 13.19 -19.66 11.05
C ILE A 32 14.71 -19.68 11.21
N GLU A 33 15.29 -20.72 11.81
CA GLU A 33 16.74 -20.87 11.92
C GLU A 33 17.42 -20.91 10.55
N ALA A 34 16.86 -21.67 9.59
CA ALA A 34 17.37 -21.72 8.22
C ALA A 34 17.29 -20.36 7.54
N PHE A 35 16.22 -19.59 7.76
CA PHE A 35 16.10 -18.22 7.25
C PHE A 35 17.16 -17.30 7.87
N ILE A 36 17.41 -17.40 9.17
CA ILE A 36 18.46 -16.61 9.86
C ILE A 36 19.83 -16.93 9.28
N GLU A 37 20.16 -18.23 9.10
CA GLU A 37 21.45 -18.62 8.51
C GLU A 37 21.62 -18.09 7.07
N ASP A 38 20.56 -18.08 6.28
CA ASP A 38 20.56 -17.49 4.94
C ASP A 38 20.78 -15.96 4.99
N MET A 39 20.15 -15.25 5.92
CA MET A 39 20.35 -13.82 6.13
C MET A 39 21.80 -13.49 6.58
N VAL A 40 22.38 -14.32 7.44
CA VAL A 40 23.79 -14.19 7.85
C VAL A 40 24.71 -14.42 6.66
N ALA A 41 24.49 -15.50 5.91
CA ALA A 41 25.38 -15.88 4.79
C ALA A 41 25.33 -14.87 3.63
N ARG A 42 24.15 -14.40 3.25
CA ARG A 42 23.98 -13.52 2.08
C ARG A 42 24.13 -12.04 2.40
N HIS A 43 23.74 -11.64 3.60
CA HIS A 43 23.62 -10.21 3.95
C HIS A 43 24.45 -9.81 5.16
N GLN A 44 25.23 -10.72 5.77
CA GLN A 44 26.13 -10.43 6.89
C GLN A 44 25.41 -9.82 8.10
N PHE A 45 24.19 -10.28 8.37
CA PHE A 45 23.50 -9.93 9.60
C PHE A 45 24.17 -10.60 10.81
N ASP A 46 24.10 -9.93 11.96
CA ASP A 46 24.47 -10.55 13.22
C ASP A 46 23.43 -11.64 13.58
N ARG A 47 23.92 -12.87 13.77
CA ARG A 47 23.08 -14.06 14.05
C ARG A 47 22.31 -13.93 15.35
N ASP A 48 22.99 -13.47 16.39
CA ASP A 48 22.39 -13.40 17.72
C ASP A 48 21.36 -12.27 17.80
N ALA A 49 21.63 -11.15 17.12
CA ALA A 49 20.65 -10.08 16.98
C ALA A 49 19.39 -10.54 16.23
N LEU A 50 19.52 -11.31 15.13
CA LEU A 50 18.36 -11.86 14.43
C LEU A 50 17.61 -12.86 15.29
N ARG A 51 18.29 -13.79 15.96
CA ARG A 51 17.66 -14.72 16.89
C ARG A 51 16.90 -14.00 17.99
N ALA A 52 17.49 -12.95 18.57
CA ALA A 52 16.83 -12.13 19.59
C ALA A 52 15.56 -11.43 19.04
N ALA A 53 15.61 -10.90 17.82
CA ALA A 53 14.46 -10.29 17.17
C ALA A 53 13.35 -11.33 16.90
N PHE A 54 13.70 -12.49 16.33
CA PHE A 54 12.73 -13.55 16.02
C PHE A 54 12.17 -14.23 17.28
N ALA A 55 12.91 -14.29 18.38
CA ALA A 55 12.40 -14.79 19.67
C ALA A 55 11.25 -13.92 20.24
N GLN A 56 11.15 -12.66 19.83
CA GLN A 56 10.10 -11.73 20.22
C GLN A 56 8.90 -11.76 19.27
N VAL A 57 9.04 -12.34 18.07
CA VAL A 57 7.96 -12.45 17.07
C VAL A 57 6.76 -13.20 17.64
N ARG A 58 5.59 -12.64 17.43
CA ARG A 58 4.32 -13.26 17.81
C ARG A 58 3.53 -13.61 16.56
N VAL A 59 3.21 -14.88 16.40
CA VAL A 59 2.27 -15.31 15.35
C VAL A 59 0.96 -14.55 15.50
N GLN A 60 0.46 -14.01 14.41
CA GLN A 60 -0.73 -13.16 14.35
C GLN A 60 -1.91 -13.92 13.70
N PRO A 61 -2.78 -14.63 14.47
CA PRO A 61 -3.89 -15.41 13.89
C PRO A 61 -4.85 -14.55 13.06
N GLN A 62 -5.06 -13.29 13.46
CA GLN A 62 -5.89 -12.34 12.72
C GLN A 62 -5.32 -12.01 11.34
N VAL A 63 -4.00 -12.03 11.17
CA VAL A 63 -3.32 -11.86 9.86
C VAL A 63 -3.64 -13.04 8.95
N LEU A 64 -3.55 -14.27 9.47
CA LEU A 64 -3.91 -15.47 8.73
C LEU A 64 -5.40 -15.48 8.34
N GLY A 65 -6.28 -15.12 9.27
CA GLY A 65 -7.71 -14.98 9.01
C GLY A 65 -8.02 -13.94 7.92
N ALA A 66 -7.37 -12.79 7.96
CA ALA A 66 -7.53 -11.74 6.93
C ALA A 66 -7.07 -12.21 5.55
N MET A 67 -5.96 -12.96 5.47
CA MET A 67 -5.45 -13.52 4.21
C MET A 67 -6.35 -14.64 3.64
N GLN A 68 -6.98 -15.43 4.49
CA GLN A 68 -7.89 -16.49 4.09
C GLN A 68 -9.27 -15.96 3.69
N SER A 69 -9.74 -14.89 4.35
CA SER A 69 -11.03 -14.27 4.12
C SER A 69 -11.07 -13.33 2.93
N GLN A 70 -10.05 -13.32 2.05
CA GLN A 70 -10.09 -12.54 0.81
C GLN A 70 -11.37 -12.90 0.05
N SER A 71 -12.40 -12.14 0.36
CA SER A 71 -13.78 -12.30 -0.03
C SER A 71 -13.93 -12.23 -1.55
N ARG A 72 -15.02 -12.81 -2.04
CA ARG A 72 -15.47 -12.64 -3.44
C ARG A 72 -15.42 -11.16 -3.82
N PRO A 73 -14.96 -10.82 -5.02
CA PRO A 73 -14.97 -9.45 -5.49
C PRO A 73 -16.38 -8.87 -5.32
N ARG A 74 -16.51 -7.78 -4.57
CA ARG A 74 -17.80 -7.07 -4.48
C ARG A 74 -18.12 -6.44 -5.82
N PRO A 75 -19.40 -6.38 -6.25
CA PRO A 75 -19.75 -5.65 -7.44
C PRO A 75 -19.35 -4.17 -7.31
N TRP A 76 -19.13 -3.50 -8.43
CA TRP A 76 -18.63 -2.12 -8.44
C TRP A 76 -19.50 -1.14 -7.67
N PHE A 77 -20.82 -1.26 -7.81
CA PHE A 77 -21.77 -0.37 -7.12
C PHE A 77 -21.70 -0.45 -5.58
N GLU A 78 -21.18 -1.57 -5.02
CA GLU A 78 -20.91 -1.73 -3.57
C GLU A 78 -19.48 -1.31 -3.20
N TYR A 79 -18.52 -1.52 -4.10
CA TYR A 79 -17.10 -1.20 -3.85
C TYR A 79 -16.82 0.30 -3.94
N ARG A 80 -17.35 0.96 -4.96
CA ARG A 80 -17.12 2.38 -5.28
C ARG A 80 -17.34 3.33 -4.10
N PRO A 81 -18.48 3.27 -3.36
CA PRO A 81 -18.74 4.21 -2.26
C PRO A 81 -17.75 4.16 -1.12
N ALA A 82 -17.03 3.04 -0.95
CA ALA A 82 -15.98 2.93 0.07
C ALA A 82 -14.76 3.81 -0.25
N PHE A 83 -14.52 4.11 -1.52
CA PHE A 83 -13.35 4.87 -1.98
C PHE A 83 -13.72 6.25 -2.51
N VAL A 84 -14.76 6.35 -3.34
CA VAL A 84 -15.19 7.60 -3.95
C VAL A 84 -16.31 8.21 -3.10
N ASN A 85 -15.93 9.04 -2.13
CA ASN A 85 -16.85 9.65 -1.17
C ASN A 85 -16.40 11.04 -0.72
N ARG A 86 -17.34 11.80 -0.18
CA ARG A 86 -17.10 13.19 0.26
C ARG A 86 -15.91 13.35 1.19
N PRO A 87 -15.68 12.51 2.25
CA PRO A 87 -14.53 12.66 3.12
C PRO A 87 -13.19 12.52 2.41
N ARG A 88 -13.07 11.56 1.47
CA ARG A 88 -11.83 11.39 0.68
C ARG A 88 -11.62 12.51 -0.31
N ILE A 89 -12.66 12.96 -1.01
CA ILE A 89 -12.59 14.07 -1.96
C ILE A 89 -12.18 15.35 -1.24
N ALA A 90 -12.86 15.72 -0.16
CA ALA A 90 -12.54 16.92 0.63
C ALA A 90 -11.15 16.83 1.28
N GLY A 91 -10.75 15.63 1.74
CA GLY A 91 -9.41 15.36 2.22
C GLY A 91 -8.35 15.54 1.13
N GLY A 92 -8.64 15.06 -0.09
CA GLY A 92 -7.78 15.20 -1.26
C GLY A 92 -7.54 16.65 -1.66
N VAL A 93 -8.61 17.44 -1.69
CA VAL A 93 -8.50 18.89 -1.95
C VAL A 93 -7.61 19.59 -0.92
N ARG A 94 -7.76 19.28 0.38
CA ARG A 94 -6.89 19.84 1.43
C ARG A 94 -5.45 19.38 1.24
N PHE A 95 -5.23 18.06 1.12
CA PHE A 95 -3.89 17.51 0.94
C PHE A 95 -3.18 18.08 -0.28
N TRP A 96 -3.91 18.26 -1.38
CA TRP A 96 -3.35 18.91 -2.58
C TRP A 96 -2.93 20.35 -2.31
N ARG A 97 -3.78 21.16 -1.70
CA ARG A 97 -3.47 22.56 -1.37
C ARG A 97 -2.28 22.68 -0.43
N ASP A 98 -2.24 21.82 0.60
CA ASP A 98 -1.17 21.81 1.59
C ASP A 98 0.19 21.38 1.01
N ASN A 99 0.18 20.62 -0.09
CA ASN A 99 1.38 20.08 -0.74
C ASN A 99 1.52 20.49 -2.21
N ALA A 100 0.93 21.61 -2.63
CA ALA A 100 0.83 22.00 -4.05
C ALA A 100 2.20 22.04 -4.75
N ALA A 101 3.17 22.73 -4.17
CA ALA A 101 4.51 22.84 -4.75
C ALA A 101 5.24 21.50 -4.88
N VAL A 102 5.02 20.58 -3.94
CA VAL A 102 5.61 19.24 -3.97
C VAL A 102 4.96 18.40 -5.06
N LEU A 103 3.63 18.47 -5.20
CA LEU A 103 2.86 17.76 -6.23
C LEU A 103 3.20 18.28 -7.63
N ASP A 104 3.34 19.61 -7.80
CA ASP A 104 3.74 20.23 -9.07
C ASP A 104 5.14 19.75 -9.48
N ARG A 105 6.08 19.72 -8.54
CA ARG A 105 7.42 19.19 -8.76
C ARG A 105 7.41 17.70 -9.11
N ALA A 106 6.61 16.89 -8.40
CA ALA A 106 6.48 15.46 -8.68
C ALA A 106 5.88 15.22 -10.07
N GLN A 107 4.85 15.98 -10.46
CA GLN A 107 4.27 15.90 -11.79
C GLN A 107 5.28 16.31 -12.87
N ALA A 108 6.02 17.38 -12.67
CA ALA A 108 7.06 17.83 -13.61
C ALA A 108 8.18 16.79 -13.76
N GLN A 109 8.61 16.16 -12.67
CA GLN A 109 9.73 15.22 -12.65
C GLN A 109 9.35 13.81 -13.14
N PHE A 110 8.17 13.34 -12.79
CA PHE A 110 7.76 11.94 -13.04
C PHE A 110 6.64 11.80 -14.07
N GLY A 111 6.03 12.89 -14.51
CA GLY A 111 4.96 12.89 -15.52
C GLY A 111 3.62 12.38 -15.04
N VAL A 112 3.47 12.08 -13.74
CA VAL A 112 2.23 11.56 -13.13
C VAL A 112 1.38 12.72 -12.63
N PRO A 113 0.11 12.86 -13.05
CA PRO A 113 -0.75 13.96 -12.61
C PRO A 113 -0.95 13.98 -11.09
N ALA A 114 -0.97 15.19 -10.52
CA ALA A 114 -1.13 15.41 -9.08
C ALA A 114 -2.38 14.70 -8.52
N GLU A 115 -3.51 14.77 -9.24
CA GLU A 115 -4.75 14.10 -8.83
C GLU A 115 -4.62 12.58 -8.66
N VAL A 116 -3.79 11.92 -9.49
CA VAL A 116 -3.58 10.47 -9.40
C VAL A 116 -2.76 10.12 -8.17
N VAL A 117 -1.71 10.89 -7.88
CA VAL A 117 -0.87 10.72 -6.68
C VAL A 117 -1.72 10.93 -5.42
N VAL A 118 -2.49 12.02 -5.36
CA VAL A 118 -3.37 12.36 -4.23
C VAL A 118 -4.44 11.27 -4.02
N ALA A 119 -5.07 10.80 -5.11
CA ALA A 119 -6.10 9.75 -5.03
C ALA A 119 -5.52 8.41 -4.54
N THR A 120 -4.30 8.07 -4.95
CA THR A 120 -3.61 6.86 -4.46
C THR A 120 -3.36 6.96 -2.96
N ILE A 121 -2.78 8.05 -2.47
CA ILE A 121 -2.53 8.28 -1.04
C ILE A 121 -3.85 8.29 -0.24
N ALA A 122 -4.92 8.86 -0.83
CA ALA A 122 -6.25 8.82 -0.25
C ALA A 122 -6.81 7.40 -0.13
N ALA A 123 -6.63 6.59 -1.18
CA ALA A 123 -7.10 5.21 -1.21
C ALA A 123 -6.36 4.33 -0.19
N GLU A 124 -5.05 4.52 -0.06
CA GLU A 124 -4.20 3.71 0.80
C GLU A 124 -4.39 4.02 2.29
N THR A 125 -4.27 5.28 2.67
CA THR A 125 -4.15 5.61 4.11
C THR A 125 -4.99 6.79 4.57
N LEU A 126 -5.91 7.32 3.73
CA LEU A 126 -6.58 8.57 4.06
C LEU A 126 -5.58 9.68 4.43
N PHE A 127 -4.55 9.83 3.61
CA PHE A 127 -3.48 10.83 3.79
C PHE A 127 -2.66 10.60 5.07
N GLY A 128 -2.26 9.35 5.32
CA GLY A 128 -1.46 8.94 6.48
C GLY A 128 -2.22 8.75 7.79
N LYS A 129 -3.57 8.89 7.79
CA LYS A 129 -4.37 8.72 9.01
C LYS A 129 -4.57 7.27 9.43
N VAL A 130 -4.52 6.33 8.48
CA VAL A 130 -4.76 4.91 8.71
C VAL A 130 -3.67 4.11 7.99
N MET A 131 -2.52 3.95 8.62
CA MET A 131 -1.36 3.25 8.05
C MET A 131 -1.24 1.79 8.48
N GLY A 132 -2.23 1.28 9.24
CA GLY A 132 -2.18 -0.05 9.84
C GLY A 132 -1.61 -0.05 11.24
N SER A 133 -1.88 -1.13 12.00
CA SER A 133 -1.52 -1.24 13.42
C SER A 133 -0.74 -2.52 13.74
N HIS A 134 -0.54 -3.41 12.75
CA HIS A 134 0.20 -4.65 12.95
C HIS A 134 1.71 -4.38 13.03
N PRO A 135 2.46 -4.97 13.98
CA PRO A 135 3.91 -4.99 13.89
C PRO A 135 4.32 -5.65 12.58
N VAL A 136 5.10 -4.93 11.76
CA VAL A 136 5.45 -5.40 10.40
C VAL A 136 6.26 -6.68 10.46
N LEU A 137 7.21 -6.78 11.39
CA LEU A 137 8.00 -7.99 11.61
C LEU A 137 7.11 -9.21 11.92
N ASP A 138 6.17 -9.06 12.86
CA ASP A 138 5.25 -10.13 13.25
C ASP A 138 4.35 -10.55 12.08
N ALA A 139 3.80 -9.56 11.34
CA ALA A 139 2.90 -9.83 10.20
C ALA A 139 3.64 -10.58 9.09
N LEU A 140 4.81 -10.10 8.70
CA LEU A 140 5.62 -10.73 7.65
C LEU A 140 6.14 -12.11 8.07
N ALA A 141 6.63 -12.27 9.31
CA ALA A 141 7.07 -13.56 9.81
C ALA A 141 5.90 -14.56 9.89
N THR A 142 4.72 -14.13 10.36
CA THR A 142 3.52 -14.96 10.35
C THR A 142 3.21 -15.45 8.93
N LEU A 143 3.22 -14.58 7.94
CA LEU A 143 2.91 -14.94 6.56
C LEU A 143 4.02 -15.75 5.89
N ALA A 144 5.27 -15.51 6.27
CA ALA A 144 6.43 -16.24 5.74
C ALA A 144 6.50 -17.70 6.21
N PHE A 145 6.05 -17.97 7.43
CA PHE A 145 6.23 -19.29 8.03
C PHE A 145 4.91 -20.03 8.29
N GLU A 146 3.77 -19.35 8.41
CA GLU A 146 2.48 -19.96 8.73
C GLU A 146 1.46 -19.87 7.58
N PHE A 147 1.83 -19.28 6.40
CA PHE A 147 0.94 -19.17 5.25
C PHE A 147 1.53 -19.82 3.98
N PRO A 148 1.46 -21.16 3.82
CA PRO A 148 2.16 -21.90 2.77
C PRO A 148 1.88 -21.42 1.34
N ARG A 149 0.65 -20.98 1.03
CA ARG A 149 0.25 -20.52 -0.32
C ARG A 149 1.10 -19.41 -0.89
N ARG A 150 1.72 -18.58 -0.05
CA ARG A 150 2.56 -17.43 -0.45
C ARG A 150 3.80 -17.29 0.43
N ALA A 151 4.23 -18.34 1.09
CA ALA A 151 5.36 -18.33 2.02
C ALA A 151 6.63 -17.77 1.37
N GLU A 152 6.97 -18.22 0.18
CA GLU A 152 8.15 -17.74 -0.56
C GLU A 152 8.12 -16.22 -0.81
N TYR A 153 6.97 -15.70 -1.27
CA TYR A 153 6.79 -14.27 -1.46
C TYR A 153 7.00 -13.49 -0.16
N PHE A 154 6.38 -13.93 0.94
CA PHE A 154 6.50 -13.23 2.22
C PHE A 154 7.87 -13.42 2.88
N ARG A 155 8.58 -14.51 2.63
CA ARG A 155 10.01 -14.64 3.02
C ARG A 155 10.87 -13.60 2.30
N GLY A 156 10.63 -13.37 1.01
CA GLY A 156 11.29 -12.31 0.27
C GLY A 156 10.97 -10.91 0.82
N GLU A 157 9.71 -10.63 1.16
CA GLU A 157 9.35 -9.34 1.76
C GLU A 157 9.94 -9.18 3.18
N LEU A 158 10.01 -10.26 3.98
CA LEU A 158 10.65 -10.25 5.29
C LEU A 158 12.15 -9.99 5.19
N GLU A 159 12.85 -10.60 4.23
CA GLU A 159 14.25 -10.28 3.91
C GLU A 159 14.41 -8.80 3.58
N GLN A 160 13.59 -8.28 2.66
CA GLN A 160 13.66 -6.87 2.28
C GLN A 160 13.33 -5.93 3.44
N PHE A 161 12.44 -6.33 4.34
CA PHE A 161 12.12 -5.56 5.54
C PHE A 161 13.29 -5.47 6.52
N LEU A 162 13.99 -6.59 6.77
CA LEU A 162 15.17 -6.59 7.64
C LEU A 162 16.31 -5.73 7.05
N LEU A 163 16.51 -5.81 5.75
CA LEU A 163 17.48 -4.97 5.04
C LEU A 163 17.10 -3.49 5.14
N LEU A 164 15.84 -3.15 4.93
CA LEU A 164 15.32 -1.79 5.06
C LEU A 164 15.49 -1.26 6.49
N ALA A 165 15.16 -2.06 7.51
CA ALA A 165 15.32 -1.65 8.90
C ALA A 165 16.80 -1.33 9.23
N ARG A 166 17.73 -2.11 8.70
CA ARG A 166 19.17 -1.84 8.81
C ARG A 166 19.59 -0.55 8.08
N GLU A 167 19.10 -0.35 6.85
CA GLU A 167 19.37 0.86 6.06
C GLU A 167 18.87 2.12 6.74
N LEU A 168 17.68 2.06 7.32
CA LEU A 168 17.08 3.16 8.06
C LEU A 168 17.60 3.28 9.49
N SER A 169 18.43 2.34 9.96
CA SER A 169 18.95 2.29 11.33
C SER A 169 17.83 2.27 12.39
N ILE A 170 16.77 1.52 12.14
CA ILE A 170 15.63 1.38 13.06
C ILE A 170 15.52 -0.04 13.61
N ASP A 171 14.98 -0.16 14.82
CA ASP A 171 14.63 -1.46 15.40
C ASP A 171 13.48 -2.10 14.59
N PRO A 172 13.65 -3.31 14.01
CA PRO A 172 12.62 -3.96 13.21
C PRO A 172 11.32 -4.29 13.97
N ALA A 173 11.33 -4.26 15.29
CA ALA A 173 10.13 -4.46 16.11
C ALA A 173 9.21 -3.22 16.15
N GLN A 174 9.70 -2.04 15.78
CA GLN A 174 8.96 -0.78 15.91
C GLN A 174 7.97 -0.50 14.78
N PRO A 175 8.29 -0.69 13.48
CA PRO A 175 7.41 -0.31 12.38
C PRO A 175 6.04 -0.99 12.47
N ARG A 176 5.00 -0.19 12.24
CA ARG A 176 3.61 -0.65 12.13
C ARG A 176 3.12 -0.50 10.71
N GLY A 177 2.27 -1.42 10.29
CA GLY A 177 1.76 -1.44 8.93
C GLY A 177 0.46 -2.24 8.79
N SER A 178 0.12 -2.60 7.56
CA SER A 178 -1.03 -3.44 7.27
C SER A 178 -0.83 -4.88 7.75
N PHE A 179 -1.89 -5.66 7.78
CA PHE A 179 -1.82 -7.09 8.07
C PHE A 179 -0.93 -7.88 7.08
N ALA A 180 -0.66 -7.34 5.89
CA ALA A 180 0.22 -7.95 4.90
C ALA A 180 1.65 -7.39 4.92
N GLY A 181 1.98 -6.46 5.84
CA GLY A 181 3.30 -5.87 5.96
C GLY A 181 3.56 -4.63 5.09
N ALA A 182 2.51 -4.04 4.49
CA ALA A 182 2.64 -2.77 3.79
C ALA A 182 2.79 -1.60 4.77
N MET A 183 3.61 -0.60 4.43
CA MET A 183 4.12 0.41 5.36
C MET A 183 3.93 1.85 4.88
N GLY A 184 3.77 2.75 5.84
CA GLY A 184 3.80 4.19 5.64
C GLY A 184 2.59 4.75 4.91
N ILE A 185 2.66 6.04 4.59
CA ILE A 185 1.59 6.78 3.89
C ILE A 185 1.20 6.14 2.56
N PRO A 186 2.16 5.66 1.72
CA PRO A 186 1.85 5.04 0.43
C PRO A 186 1.57 3.53 0.52
N GLN A 187 1.61 2.91 1.72
CA GLN A 187 1.44 1.47 1.91
C GLN A 187 2.35 0.62 1.02
N PHE A 188 3.62 0.97 0.95
CA PHE A 188 4.60 0.18 0.21
C PHE A 188 4.94 -1.11 0.94
N MET A 189 5.00 -2.21 0.20
CA MET A 189 5.68 -3.42 0.65
C MET A 189 7.19 -3.15 0.81
N PRO A 190 7.91 -3.87 1.68
CA PRO A 190 9.35 -3.66 1.89
C PRO A 190 10.17 -3.61 0.59
N THR A 191 9.91 -4.54 -0.32
CA THR A 191 10.53 -4.52 -1.66
C THR A 191 10.28 -3.21 -2.41
N SER A 192 9.04 -2.71 -2.35
CA SER A 192 8.67 -1.46 -3.02
C SER A 192 9.30 -0.25 -2.34
N TYR A 193 9.38 -0.24 -1.02
CA TYR A 193 10.04 0.81 -0.25
C TYR A 193 11.49 0.95 -0.70
N ARG A 194 12.27 -0.13 -0.66
CA ARG A 194 13.69 -0.12 -1.04
C ARG A 194 13.95 0.21 -2.53
N LYS A 195 13.03 -0.15 -3.42
CA LYS A 195 13.22 0.03 -4.87
C LYS A 195 12.70 1.35 -5.42
N TYR A 196 11.65 1.89 -4.84
CA TYR A 196 10.89 2.99 -5.46
C TYR A 196 10.74 4.20 -4.58
N ALA A 197 10.98 4.09 -3.27
CA ALA A 197 10.92 5.25 -2.39
C ALA A 197 12.08 6.22 -2.70
N VAL A 198 11.81 7.50 -2.57
CA VAL A 198 12.75 8.59 -2.82
C VAL A 198 12.71 9.60 -1.69
N ASP A 199 13.88 10.12 -1.33
CA ASP A 199 14.01 11.34 -0.54
C ASP A 199 13.60 12.52 -1.41
N PHE A 200 12.36 12.96 -1.23
CA PHE A 200 11.77 13.97 -2.11
C PHE A 200 11.72 15.36 -1.47
N ASP A 201 11.96 15.52 -0.18
CA ASP A 201 12.20 16.82 0.46
C ASP A 201 13.70 17.19 0.52
N GLY A 202 14.58 16.22 0.30
CA GLY A 202 16.03 16.44 0.20
C GLY A 202 16.71 16.56 1.57
N ASP A 203 16.12 15.98 2.62
CA ASP A 203 16.67 16.03 3.97
C ASP A 203 17.76 14.95 4.23
N GLY A 204 18.03 14.10 3.23
CA GLY A 204 19.00 13.00 3.29
C GLY A 204 18.43 11.70 3.83
N ARG A 205 17.11 11.60 4.01
CA ARG A 205 16.40 10.42 4.50
C ARG A 205 15.17 10.13 3.67
N ILE A 206 14.74 8.88 3.68
CA ILE A 206 13.45 8.48 3.08
C ILE A 206 12.51 8.11 4.23
N ASP A 207 11.54 8.98 4.55
CA ASP A 207 10.57 8.75 5.63
C ASP A 207 9.14 8.66 5.10
N LEU A 208 8.74 7.48 4.65
CA LEU A 208 7.37 7.25 4.17
C LEU A 208 6.32 7.24 5.29
N PHE A 209 6.72 7.31 6.55
CA PHE A 209 5.79 7.34 7.67
C PHE A 209 5.37 8.76 8.06
N ARG A 210 6.24 9.76 7.83
CA ARG A 210 6.04 11.13 8.33
C ARG A 210 6.17 12.19 7.25
N SER A 211 7.02 11.99 6.23
CA SER A 211 7.20 12.96 5.14
C SER A 211 6.11 12.77 4.07
N ALA A 212 5.21 13.74 3.96
CA ALA A 212 4.26 13.80 2.85
C ALA A 212 4.97 14.00 1.51
N ALA A 213 6.10 14.71 1.50
CA ALA A 213 6.88 14.94 0.30
C ALA A 213 7.48 13.64 -0.22
N ASP A 214 8.11 12.84 0.65
CA ASP A 214 8.65 11.53 0.26
C ASP A 214 7.55 10.59 -0.22
N ALA A 215 6.41 10.57 0.45
CA ALA A 215 5.27 9.77 0.03
C ALA A 215 4.76 10.17 -1.36
N ILE A 216 4.63 11.47 -1.64
CA ILE A 216 4.23 12.01 -2.94
C ILE A 216 5.25 11.62 -4.01
N GLY A 217 6.52 11.92 -3.78
CA GLY A 217 7.60 11.59 -4.70
C GLY A 217 7.71 10.10 -4.97
N SER A 218 7.57 9.27 -3.94
CA SER A 218 7.66 7.81 -4.04
C SER A 218 6.50 7.19 -4.81
N VAL A 219 5.26 7.67 -4.61
CA VAL A 219 4.08 7.23 -5.39
C VAL A 219 4.27 7.61 -6.86
N ALA A 220 4.68 8.84 -7.14
CA ALA A 220 4.91 9.30 -8.52
C ALA A 220 6.06 8.52 -9.18
N ASN A 221 7.18 8.30 -8.48
CA ASN A 221 8.29 7.50 -8.97
C ASN A 221 7.87 6.03 -9.24
N TYR A 222 7.05 5.44 -8.35
CA TYR A 222 6.50 4.09 -8.56
C TYR A 222 5.76 4.00 -9.89
N TYR A 223 4.81 4.90 -10.15
CA TYR A 223 4.05 4.90 -11.39
C TYR A 223 4.93 5.12 -12.62
N ARG A 224 5.89 6.06 -12.53
CA ARG A 224 6.87 6.28 -13.61
C ARG A 224 7.66 5.02 -13.93
N VAL A 225 8.20 4.33 -12.91
CA VAL A 225 8.99 3.10 -13.10
C VAL A 225 8.15 1.98 -13.70
N PHE A 226 6.86 1.92 -13.38
CA PHE A 226 5.95 0.94 -13.98
C PHE A 226 5.39 1.35 -15.34
N GLY A 227 5.88 2.45 -15.93
CA GLY A 227 5.60 2.81 -17.32
C GLY A 227 4.45 3.80 -17.48
N TRP A 228 4.23 4.71 -16.51
CA TRP A 228 3.26 5.79 -16.68
C TRP A 228 3.55 6.61 -17.94
N VAL A 229 2.56 6.76 -18.80
CA VAL A 229 2.63 7.57 -20.03
C VAL A 229 2.08 8.96 -19.73
N THR A 230 2.97 9.97 -19.74
CA THR A 230 2.59 11.37 -19.49
C THR A 230 1.57 11.86 -20.53
N GLY A 231 0.45 12.39 -20.08
CA GLY A 231 -0.64 12.84 -20.93
C GLY A 231 -1.50 11.71 -21.54
N GLY A 232 -1.11 10.44 -21.35
CA GLY A 232 -1.89 9.31 -21.85
C GLY A 232 -3.19 9.11 -21.04
N PRO A 233 -4.25 8.57 -21.68
CA PRO A 233 -5.52 8.29 -21.00
C PRO A 233 -5.37 7.14 -20.00
N VAL A 234 -6.28 7.14 -18.99
CA VAL A 234 -6.38 6.06 -18.00
C VAL A 234 -7.48 5.09 -18.38
N ALA A 235 -8.72 5.55 -18.45
CA ALA A 235 -9.87 4.74 -18.84
C ALA A 235 -10.97 5.61 -19.46
N VAL A 236 -11.76 5.01 -20.33
CA VAL A 236 -12.93 5.66 -20.98
C VAL A 236 -14.07 4.66 -21.05
N ARG A 237 -15.30 5.12 -20.79
CA ARG A 237 -16.49 4.29 -20.96
C ARG A 237 -16.67 3.93 -22.43
N VAL A 238 -17.16 2.73 -22.71
CA VAL A 238 -17.43 2.25 -24.07
C VAL A 238 -18.80 1.58 -24.15
N SER A 239 -19.53 1.86 -25.21
CA SER A 239 -20.71 1.08 -25.61
C SER A 239 -20.23 -0.05 -26.54
N ALA A 240 -20.71 -1.27 -26.28
CA ALA A 240 -20.29 -2.43 -27.05
C ALA A 240 -21.35 -3.54 -27.02
N PRO A 241 -21.37 -4.45 -28.02
CA PRO A 241 -22.13 -5.69 -27.90
C PRO A 241 -21.62 -6.52 -26.69
N ALA A 242 -22.54 -6.99 -25.85
CA ALA A 242 -22.20 -7.63 -24.58
C ALA A 242 -21.27 -8.83 -24.76
N ASP A 243 -21.59 -9.73 -25.70
CA ASP A 243 -20.78 -10.95 -25.96
C ASP A 243 -19.35 -10.60 -26.40
N ALA A 244 -19.21 -9.57 -27.26
CA ALA A 244 -17.88 -9.11 -27.71
C ALA A 244 -17.10 -8.48 -26.55
N ALA A 245 -17.75 -7.68 -25.72
CA ALA A 245 -17.11 -7.07 -24.55
C ALA A 245 -16.67 -8.10 -23.51
N GLU A 246 -17.49 -9.10 -23.23
CA GLU A 246 -17.13 -10.21 -22.34
C GLU A 246 -15.99 -11.07 -22.89
N ALA A 247 -15.98 -11.31 -24.19
CA ALA A 247 -14.88 -12.03 -24.85
C ALA A 247 -13.55 -11.27 -24.70
N GLN A 248 -13.55 -9.96 -24.92
CA GLN A 248 -12.37 -9.12 -24.74
C GLN A 248 -11.93 -9.06 -23.26
N ALA A 249 -12.85 -8.94 -22.33
CA ALA A 249 -12.53 -8.89 -20.90
C ALA A 249 -11.84 -10.16 -20.37
N LYS A 250 -12.08 -11.32 -20.98
CA LYS A 250 -11.42 -12.59 -20.62
C LYS A 250 -9.94 -12.64 -21.01
N LEU A 251 -9.46 -11.77 -21.91
CA LEU A 251 -8.07 -11.72 -22.36
C LEU A 251 -7.14 -11.06 -21.32
N GLY A 252 -7.69 -10.48 -20.24
CA GLY A 252 -6.95 -9.97 -19.10
C GLY A 252 -6.83 -8.45 -19.07
N ILE A 253 -6.07 -7.97 -18.06
CA ILE A 253 -6.03 -6.53 -17.71
C ILE A 253 -4.88 -5.76 -18.36
N ARG A 254 -4.04 -6.40 -19.15
CA ARG A 254 -2.99 -5.73 -19.91
C ARG A 254 -3.55 -5.30 -21.26
N PRO A 255 -3.28 -4.08 -21.76
CA PRO A 255 -3.63 -3.69 -23.12
C PRO A 255 -3.09 -4.73 -24.14
N HIS A 256 -4.00 -5.27 -24.95
CA HIS A 256 -3.70 -6.39 -25.87
C HIS A 256 -4.30 -6.20 -27.27
N THR A 257 -5.02 -5.09 -27.46
CA THR A 257 -5.62 -4.69 -28.75
C THR A 257 -5.46 -3.17 -28.92
N THR A 258 -6.08 -2.60 -29.96
CA THR A 258 -6.10 -1.14 -30.16
C THR A 258 -7.53 -0.60 -30.17
N VAL A 259 -7.67 0.71 -29.90
CA VAL A 259 -8.95 1.41 -30.01
C VAL A 259 -9.56 1.22 -31.39
N GLY A 260 -8.74 1.27 -32.44
CA GLY A 260 -9.18 1.08 -33.83
C GLY A 260 -9.77 -0.30 -34.09
N ALA A 261 -9.08 -1.36 -33.66
CA ALA A 261 -9.57 -2.74 -33.81
C ALA A 261 -10.88 -2.98 -33.05
N LEU A 262 -11.01 -2.38 -31.87
CA LEU A 262 -12.25 -2.42 -31.09
C LEU A 262 -13.38 -1.67 -31.82
N ALA A 263 -13.10 -0.46 -32.33
CA ALA A 263 -14.09 0.33 -33.08
C ALA A 263 -14.61 -0.42 -34.32
N ASP A 264 -13.71 -1.10 -35.06
CA ASP A 264 -14.07 -1.93 -36.22
C ASP A 264 -14.92 -3.16 -35.82
N SER A 265 -14.90 -3.52 -34.51
CA SER A 265 -15.69 -4.60 -33.93
C SER A 265 -16.96 -4.10 -33.23
N GLY A 266 -17.36 -2.83 -33.46
CA GLY A 266 -18.60 -2.25 -32.94
C GLY A 266 -18.50 -1.64 -31.54
N PHE A 267 -17.29 -1.42 -31.02
CA PHE A 267 -17.09 -0.68 -29.78
C PHE A 267 -17.10 0.84 -30.05
N VAL A 268 -17.92 1.59 -29.31
CA VAL A 268 -18.04 3.04 -29.44
C VAL A 268 -17.56 3.71 -28.15
N PRO A 269 -16.33 4.22 -28.10
CA PRO A 269 -15.84 4.96 -26.93
C PRO A 269 -16.63 6.25 -26.70
N ALA A 270 -16.77 6.65 -25.43
CA ALA A 270 -17.45 7.89 -25.04
C ALA A 270 -16.60 9.17 -25.29
N ALA A 271 -15.40 9.03 -25.84
CA ALA A 271 -14.51 10.13 -26.21
C ALA A 271 -13.82 9.83 -27.53
N ASP A 272 -13.40 10.88 -28.24
CA ASP A 272 -12.53 10.75 -29.38
C ASP A 272 -11.11 10.33 -28.94
N LEU A 273 -10.60 9.27 -29.55
CA LEU A 273 -9.35 8.63 -29.17
C LEU A 273 -8.53 8.29 -30.42
N ASP A 274 -7.22 8.38 -30.28
CA ASP A 274 -6.33 7.84 -31.31
C ASP A 274 -6.57 6.33 -31.49
N ARG A 275 -6.88 5.94 -32.73
CA ARG A 275 -7.15 4.55 -33.10
C ARG A 275 -5.96 3.60 -32.85
N ALA A 276 -4.73 4.13 -32.80
CA ALA A 276 -3.52 3.34 -32.55
C ALA A 276 -3.28 3.06 -31.05
N LEU A 277 -4.00 3.71 -30.13
CA LEU A 277 -3.81 3.52 -28.69
C LEU A 277 -4.03 2.06 -28.29
N PRO A 278 -3.07 1.45 -27.57
CA PRO A 278 -3.26 0.15 -26.95
C PRO A 278 -4.38 0.21 -25.90
N ALA A 279 -5.27 -0.77 -25.94
CA ALA A 279 -6.43 -0.82 -25.05
C ALA A 279 -6.73 -2.25 -24.59
N MET A 280 -7.44 -2.35 -23.49
CA MET A 280 -8.11 -3.55 -23.01
C MET A 280 -9.55 -3.22 -22.64
N VAL A 281 -10.42 -4.22 -22.58
CA VAL A 281 -11.83 -4.06 -22.17
C VAL A 281 -12.02 -4.70 -20.80
N PHE A 282 -12.79 -4.03 -19.93
CA PHE A 282 -13.20 -4.62 -18.66
C PHE A 282 -14.61 -4.20 -18.28
N PRO A 283 -15.38 -5.09 -17.61
CA PRO A 283 -16.70 -4.78 -17.07
C PRO A 283 -16.62 -4.23 -15.66
N LEU A 284 -17.57 -3.36 -15.34
CA LEU A 284 -17.91 -2.98 -13.97
C LEU A 284 -19.36 -3.38 -13.70
N VAL A 285 -19.59 -4.21 -12.70
CA VAL A 285 -20.92 -4.70 -12.36
C VAL A 285 -21.68 -3.59 -11.62
N MET A 286 -22.69 -3.01 -12.31
CA MET A 286 -23.62 -2.03 -11.77
C MET A 286 -24.91 -2.71 -11.32
N LYS A 287 -25.84 -1.95 -10.71
CA LYS A 287 -27.14 -2.50 -10.27
C LYS A 287 -27.99 -3.02 -11.43
N ASP A 288 -27.91 -2.31 -12.55
CA ASP A 288 -28.77 -2.52 -13.73
C ASP A 288 -28.07 -3.30 -14.85
N GLY A 289 -26.94 -3.94 -14.54
CA GLY A 289 -26.14 -4.70 -15.50
C GLY A 289 -24.71 -4.20 -15.59
N PRO A 290 -23.87 -4.80 -16.44
CA PRO A 290 -22.48 -4.39 -16.59
C PRO A 290 -22.35 -3.08 -17.39
N GLU A 291 -21.45 -2.21 -16.97
CA GLU A 291 -20.88 -1.14 -17.80
C GLU A 291 -19.52 -1.60 -18.32
N TYR A 292 -19.22 -1.30 -19.57
CA TYR A 292 -17.95 -1.65 -20.18
C TYR A 292 -17.05 -0.41 -20.31
N TRP A 293 -15.75 -0.63 -20.12
CA TRP A 293 -14.73 0.39 -20.14
C TRP A 293 -13.53 -0.07 -20.95
N LEU A 294 -12.91 0.87 -21.63
CA LEU A 294 -11.56 0.73 -22.17
C LEU A 294 -10.57 1.16 -21.10
N GLY A 295 -9.58 0.31 -20.82
CA GLY A 295 -8.41 0.66 -20.01
C GLY A 295 -7.18 0.75 -20.90
N PHE A 296 -6.31 1.71 -20.61
CA PHE A 296 -5.09 1.99 -21.34
C PHE A 296 -3.85 1.64 -20.50
N ASP A 297 -2.65 1.93 -21.01
CA ASP A 297 -1.41 1.65 -20.29
C ASP A 297 -1.39 2.28 -18.89
N ASN A 298 -1.88 3.51 -18.72
CA ASN A 298 -1.94 4.15 -17.40
C ASN A 298 -2.90 3.45 -16.43
N PHE A 299 -4.01 2.88 -16.92
CA PHE A 299 -4.87 2.06 -16.09
C PHE A 299 -4.14 0.78 -15.63
N PHE A 300 -3.45 0.12 -16.56
CA PHE A 300 -2.64 -1.04 -16.22
C PHE A 300 -1.54 -0.69 -15.20
N VAL A 301 -0.89 0.47 -15.32
CA VAL A 301 0.11 0.94 -14.35
C VAL A 301 -0.51 1.11 -12.96
N ILE A 302 -1.72 1.67 -12.84
CA ILE A 302 -2.41 1.74 -11.52
C ILE A 302 -2.65 0.34 -10.96
N THR A 303 -2.97 -0.67 -11.79
CA THR A 303 -3.14 -2.05 -11.31
C THR A 303 -1.84 -2.68 -10.80
N ARG A 304 -0.67 -2.09 -11.07
CA ARG A 304 0.60 -2.56 -10.50
C ARG A 304 0.73 -2.24 -9.02
N TYR A 305 0.05 -1.17 -8.57
CA TYR A 305 -0.04 -0.81 -7.16
C TYR A 305 -0.90 -1.82 -6.38
N ASN A 306 -2.06 -2.13 -6.92
CA ASN A 306 -2.94 -3.19 -6.42
C ASN A 306 -3.62 -3.89 -7.60
N ARG A 307 -3.43 -5.21 -7.71
CA ARG A 307 -3.83 -6.04 -8.87
C ARG A 307 -5.36 -6.25 -8.98
N ALA A 308 -6.13 -5.19 -8.79
CA ALA A 308 -7.58 -5.23 -8.87
C ALA A 308 -8.11 -4.12 -9.78
N ILE A 309 -8.94 -4.48 -10.76
CA ILE A 309 -9.65 -3.53 -11.63
C ILE A 309 -10.42 -2.51 -10.80
N HIS A 310 -11.14 -2.96 -9.77
CA HIS A 310 -11.92 -2.09 -8.90
C HIS A 310 -11.05 -1.06 -8.16
N TYR A 311 -9.84 -1.45 -7.72
CA TYR A 311 -8.90 -0.52 -7.11
C TYR A 311 -8.45 0.55 -8.12
N ALA A 312 -8.00 0.13 -9.30
CA ALA A 312 -7.54 1.06 -10.32
C ALA A 312 -8.64 2.04 -10.75
N MET A 313 -9.88 1.53 -10.88
CA MET A 313 -11.02 2.38 -11.20
C MET A 313 -11.38 3.32 -10.05
N ALA A 314 -11.27 2.88 -8.79
CA ALA A 314 -11.51 3.73 -7.63
C ALA A 314 -10.49 4.88 -7.53
N VAL A 315 -9.21 4.60 -7.76
CA VAL A 315 -8.16 5.63 -7.83
C VAL A 315 -8.45 6.60 -8.96
N PHE A 316 -8.79 6.11 -10.15
CA PHE A 316 -9.10 6.93 -11.30
C PHE A 316 -10.31 7.86 -11.08
N GLU A 317 -11.45 7.32 -10.64
CA GLU A 317 -12.63 8.14 -10.38
C GLU A 317 -12.41 9.12 -9.21
N LEU A 318 -11.71 8.69 -8.15
CA LEU A 318 -11.39 9.58 -7.04
C LEU A 318 -10.47 10.72 -7.49
N ALA A 319 -9.50 10.45 -8.38
CA ALA A 319 -8.63 11.47 -8.97
C ALA A 319 -9.45 12.51 -9.75
N GLN A 320 -10.39 12.07 -10.58
CA GLN A 320 -11.27 12.96 -11.33
C GLN A 320 -12.13 13.84 -10.41
N GLU A 321 -12.73 13.28 -9.38
CA GLU A 321 -13.56 14.01 -8.41
C GLU A 321 -12.73 15.03 -7.60
N ILE A 322 -11.52 14.68 -7.19
CA ILE A 322 -10.60 15.61 -6.50
C ILE A 322 -10.23 16.76 -7.45
N ARG A 323 -9.83 16.45 -8.70
CA ARG A 323 -9.48 17.47 -9.70
C ARG A 323 -10.64 18.42 -9.99
N ALA A 324 -11.84 17.88 -10.20
CA ALA A 324 -13.05 18.68 -10.41
C ALA A 324 -13.33 19.62 -9.22
N SER A 325 -13.14 19.11 -8.00
CA SER A 325 -13.32 19.90 -6.77
C SER A 325 -12.22 20.95 -6.55
N MET A 326 -11.03 20.76 -7.09
CA MET A 326 -9.95 21.77 -7.09
C MET A 326 -10.24 22.92 -8.03
N ALA A 327 -10.83 22.65 -9.19
CA ALA A 327 -11.20 23.68 -10.18
C ALA A 327 -12.34 24.61 -9.71
N GLY A 328 -13.01 24.26 -8.62
CA GLY A 328 -14.18 24.99 -8.11
C GLY A 328 -15.46 24.69 -8.90
N PRO A 329 -16.64 25.18 -8.48
CA PRO A 329 -17.86 25.02 -9.23
C PRO A 329 -17.73 25.79 -10.54
N THR A 330 -17.36 25.11 -11.62
CA THR A 330 -17.61 25.64 -12.97
C THR A 330 -19.13 25.82 -13.06
N ALA A 331 -19.57 27.05 -13.30
CA ALA A 331 -20.95 27.32 -13.60
C ALA A 331 -21.40 26.30 -14.68
N ARG A 332 -22.25 25.38 -14.29
CA ARG A 332 -22.92 24.52 -15.28
C ARG A 332 -23.83 25.42 -16.09
N SER A 333 -23.35 25.83 -17.25
CA SER A 333 -24.13 26.48 -18.27
C SER A 333 -25.07 25.48 -18.96
#